data_3bb09168fc7bfe832ac42c3587766f73
#
_entry.id   3bb09168fc7bfe832ac42c3587766f73
#
_cell.length_a   1.000
_cell.length_b   1.000
_cell.length_c   1.000
_cell.angle_alpha   90.00
_cell.angle_beta   90.00
_cell.angle_gamma   90.00
#
_symmetry.space_group_name_H-M   'P 1'
#
loop_
_entity.id
_entity.type
_entity.pdbx_description
1 polymer ?
#
loop_
_entity_poly.entity_id
_entity_poly.type
_entity_poly.pdbx_seq_one_letter_code
_entity_poly.pdbx_strand_id
1 'polypeptide(L)'
;VDVYRLSEILMEFIHRQQLAVSDFNLFSILLHMLMYISNTSYICMEEDRASICDQGCRPLLEAIRERMRIQFTAEGTQQICALFKKRNAGQDDVRVMQFLHEVLREIYDIYSINFTENQDLMDNLALHLQNLRNRCKHGMLIKNPLLSELKQSFVLIYDIAAYIAIRFQEQTGYVLDENEISFIALHIMNGIKSIKTSI
;
A
#
# COMPACT_ATOMS: atom_id res chain seq x y z
N VAL A 1 -7.90 8.56 -13.67
CA VAL A 1 -7.09 7.40 -14.11
C VAL A 1 -8.03 6.29 -14.52
N ASP A 2 -7.78 5.67 -15.69
CA ASP A 2 -8.54 4.50 -16.14
C ASP A 2 -8.04 3.26 -15.37
N VAL A 3 -8.82 2.87 -14.36
CA VAL A 3 -8.51 1.76 -13.44
C VAL A 3 -8.52 0.42 -14.18
N TYR A 4 -9.45 0.23 -15.14
CA TYR A 4 -9.54 -1.01 -15.93
C TYR A 4 -8.27 -1.19 -16.76
N ARG A 5 -7.84 -0.15 -17.45
CA ARG A 5 -6.64 -0.19 -18.28
C ARG A 5 -5.37 -0.43 -17.46
N LEU A 6 -5.30 0.15 -16.26
CA LEU A 6 -4.19 -0.10 -15.35
C LEU A 6 -4.18 -1.54 -14.84
N SER A 7 -5.36 -2.08 -14.50
CA SER A 7 -5.48 -3.48 -14.05
C SER A 7 -5.10 -4.47 -15.16
N GLU A 8 -5.50 -4.22 -16.41
CA GLU A 8 -5.09 -5.04 -17.56
C GLU A 8 -3.58 -5.06 -17.74
N ILE A 9 -2.93 -3.90 -17.70
CA ILE A 9 -1.47 -3.78 -17.84
C ILE A 9 -0.78 -4.54 -16.71
N LEU A 10 -1.27 -4.41 -15.48
CA LEU A 10 -0.72 -5.10 -14.32
C LEU A 10 -0.87 -6.62 -14.43
N MET A 11 -2.04 -7.10 -14.84
CA MET A 11 -2.28 -8.54 -15.03
C MET A 11 -1.42 -9.13 -16.15
N GLU A 12 -1.29 -8.44 -17.28
CA GLU A 12 -0.38 -8.86 -18.36
C GLU A 12 1.08 -8.94 -17.87
N PHE A 13 1.52 -7.98 -17.08
CA PHE A 13 2.86 -7.97 -16.51
C PHE A 13 3.09 -9.16 -15.56
N ILE A 14 2.17 -9.39 -14.61
CA ILE A 14 2.23 -10.48 -13.64
C ILE A 14 2.28 -11.82 -14.38
N HIS A 15 1.42 -11.99 -15.39
CA HIS A 15 1.39 -13.22 -16.19
C HIS A 15 2.69 -13.45 -16.97
N ARG A 16 3.21 -12.42 -17.65
CA ARG A 16 4.46 -12.50 -18.41
C ARG A 16 5.68 -12.79 -17.55
N GLN A 17 5.71 -12.24 -16.33
CA GLN A 17 6.80 -12.44 -15.38
C GLN A 17 6.61 -13.69 -14.51
N GLN A 18 5.51 -14.44 -14.71
CA GLN A 18 5.15 -15.64 -13.92
C GLN A 18 5.20 -15.39 -12.40
N LEU A 19 4.75 -14.21 -11.98
CA LEU A 19 4.73 -13.84 -10.58
C LEU A 19 3.56 -14.52 -9.88
N ALA A 20 3.83 -15.22 -8.79
CA ALA A 20 2.80 -15.74 -7.90
C ALA A 20 2.30 -14.60 -7.01
N VAL A 21 1.15 -14.02 -7.36
CA VAL A 21 0.52 -12.90 -6.62
C VAL A 21 -0.88 -13.33 -6.22
N SER A 22 -1.19 -13.28 -4.92
CA SER A 22 -2.56 -13.51 -4.44
C SER A 22 -3.49 -12.38 -4.85
N ASP A 23 -4.82 -12.62 -4.89
CA ASP A 23 -5.81 -11.59 -5.21
C ASP A 23 -5.72 -10.40 -4.24
N PHE A 24 -5.42 -10.67 -2.97
CA PHE A 24 -5.18 -9.65 -1.96
C PHE A 24 -3.98 -8.76 -2.31
N ASN A 25 -2.85 -9.38 -2.66
CA ASN A 25 -1.65 -8.64 -3.06
C ASN A 25 -1.85 -7.88 -4.36
N LEU A 26 -2.57 -8.46 -5.33
CA LEU A 26 -2.91 -7.81 -6.59
C LEU A 26 -3.71 -6.52 -6.35
N PHE A 27 -4.74 -6.59 -5.49
CA PHE A 27 -5.52 -5.41 -5.13
C PHE A 27 -4.67 -4.34 -4.42
N SER A 28 -3.81 -4.76 -3.49
CA SER A 28 -2.91 -3.86 -2.78
C SER A 28 -1.94 -3.16 -3.74
N ILE A 29 -1.34 -3.89 -4.69
CA ILE A 29 -0.46 -3.33 -5.72
C ILE A 29 -1.21 -2.30 -6.57
N LEU A 30 -2.40 -2.66 -7.06
CA LEU A 30 -3.23 -1.79 -7.89
C LEU A 30 -3.58 -0.49 -7.14
N LEU A 31 -3.97 -0.60 -5.88
CA LEU A 31 -4.29 0.55 -5.03
C LEU A 31 -3.09 1.49 -4.87
N HIS A 32 -1.90 0.95 -4.57
CA HIS A 32 -0.69 1.75 -4.44
C HIS A 32 -0.29 2.41 -5.77
N MET A 33 -0.44 1.70 -6.89
CA MET A 33 -0.19 2.28 -8.21
C MET A 33 -1.15 3.43 -8.51
N LEU A 34 -2.45 3.26 -8.24
CA LEU A 34 -3.45 4.33 -8.39
C LEU A 34 -3.12 5.54 -7.53
N MET A 35 -2.70 5.30 -6.29
CA MET A 35 -2.27 6.34 -5.37
C MET A 35 -1.09 7.14 -5.94
N TYR A 36 -0.04 6.46 -6.39
CA TYR A 36 1.14 7.13 -6.97
C TYR A 36 0.80 7.88 -8.25
N ILE A 37 -0.02 7.30 -9.13
CA ILE A 37 -0.46 7.95 -10.37
C ILE A 37 -1.30 9.21 -10.05
N SER A 38 -2.22 9.14 -9.11
CA SER A 38 -3.09 10.27 -8.75
C SER A 38 -2.31 11.43 -8.10
N ASN A 39 -1.23 11.12 -7.38
CA ASN A 39 -0.40 12.13 -6.73
C ASN A 39 0.70 12.70 -7.64
N THR A 40 1.10 11.98 -8.70
CA THR A 40 2.11 12.45 -9.67
C THR A 40 1.55 13.31 -10.80
N SER A 41 0.24 13.44 -10.94
CA SER A 41 -0.42 14.20 -12.03
C SER A 41 -0.11 15.71 -12.05
N TYR A 42 0.69 16.24 -11.14
CA TYR A 42 1.02 17.65 -11.03
C TYR A 42 2.50 18.01 -11.28
N ILE A 43 3.35 17.04 -11.57
CA ILE A 43 4.77 17.34 -11.86
C ILE A 43 5.04 17.02 -13.33
N CYS A 44 4.70 18.00 -14.18
CA CYS A 44 5.18 18.05 -15.56
C CYS A 44 6.60 18.61 -15.59
N MET A 45 7.44 17.98 -16.41
CA MET A 45 8.62 18.53 -17.03
C MET A 45 9.84 18.79 -16.14
N GLU A 46 10.52 17.71 -15.75
CA GLU A 46 11.98 17.71 -15.82
C GLU A 46 12.45 16.29 -16.20
N GLU A 47 13.30 16.24 -17.21
CA GLU A 47 13.95 15.01 -17.70
C GLU A 47 14.97 14.53 -16.65
N ASP A 48 14.52 13.89 -15.60
CA ASP A 48 15.42 13.11 -14.77
C ASP A 48 15.48 11.67 -15.28
N ARG A 49 16.62 11.38 -15.87
CA ARG A 49 17.03 10.07 -16.34
C ARG A 49 16.84 9.07 -15.22
N ALA A 50 15.80 8.24 -15.34
CA ALA A 50 15.54 7.10 -14.50
C ALA A 50 16.73 6.11 -14.55
N SER A 51 17.76 6.35 -13.75
CA SER A 51 18.96 5.52 -13.66
C SER A 51 18.88 4.44 -12.59
N ILE A 52 17.75 4.28 -11.89
CA ILE A 52 17.62 3.28 -10.81
C ILE A 52 16.25 2.57 -10.93
N CYS A 53 15.94 2.05 -12.10
CA CYS A 53 14.85 1.09 -12.22
C CYS A 53 15.43 -0.32 -12.15
N ASP A 54 14.97 -1.12 -11.20
CA ASP A 54 15.20 -2.56 -11.17
C ASP A 54 14.73 -3.14 -12.52
N GLN A 55 15.60 -3.88 -13.21
CA GLN A 55 15.30 -4.40 -14.55
C GLN A 55 13.98 -5.19 -14.61
N GLY A 56 13.54 -5.75 -13.46
CA GLY A 56 12.31 -6.51 -13.34
C GLY A 56 11.02 -5.69 -13.54
N CYS A 57 10.95 -4.45 -13.07
CA CYS A 57 9.73 -3.61 -13.16
C CYS A 57 9.68 -2.71 -14.39
N ARG A 58 10.77 -2.61 -15.14
CA ARG A 58 10.88 -1.76 -16.32
C ARG A 58 9.78 -2.02 -17.36
N PRO A 59 9.45 -3.28 -17.73
CA PRO A 59 8.39 -3.54 -18.71
C PRO A 59 7.02 -3.04 -18.27
N LEU A 60 6.71 -3.10 -16.95
CA LEU A 60 5.46 -2.57 -16.41
C LEU A 60 5.38 -1.05 -16.57
N LEU A 61 6.43 -0.34 -16.17
CA LEU A 61 6.49 1.11 -16.24
C LEU A 61 6.46 1.63 -17.69
N GLU A 62 7.12 0.95 -18.60
CA GLU A 62 7.07 1.22 -20.04
C GLU A 62 5.66 1.02 -20.60
N ALA A 63 4.98 -0.07 -20.25
CA ALA A 63 3.60 -0.32 -20.68
C ALA A 63 2.61 0.73 -20.16
N ILE A 64 2.77 1.18 -18.91
CA ILE A 64 1.93 2.25 -18.34
C ILE A 64 2.21 3.58 -19.08
N ARG A 65 3.47 3.90 -19.31
CA ARG A 65 3.86 5.12 -20.03
C ARG A 65 3.30 5.15 -21.46
N GLU A 66 3.40 4.04 -22.19
CA GLU A 66 2.95 3.96 -23.59
C GLU A 66 1.42 3.94 -23.69
N ARG A 67 0.75 3.12 -22.87
CA ARG A 67 -0.70 2.86 -23.00
C ARG A 67 -1.56 3.88 -22.28
N MET A 68 -1.06 4.47 -21.19
CA MET A 68 -1.78 5.45 -20.36
C MET A 68 -1.22 6.87 -20.47
N ARG A 69 -0.05 7.06 -21.09
CA ARG A 69 0.68 8.33 -21.18
C ARG A 69 1.01 8.95 -19.83
N ILE A 70 1.29 8.09 -18.84
CA ILE A 70 1.65 8.47 -17.48
C ILE A 70 3.16 8.28 -17.33
N GLN A 71 3.83 9.29 -16.79
CA GLN A 71 5.24 9.20 -16.39
C GLN A 71 5.31 9.25 -14.87
N PHE A 72 6.18 8.42 -14.30
CA PHE A 72 6.46 8.43 -12.88
C PHE A 72 7.71 9.25 -12.59
N THR A 73 7.73 9.91 -11.45
CA THR A 73 8.96 10.49 -10.90
C THR A 73 9.93 9.34 -10.55
N ALA A 74 11.20 9.66 -10.36
CA ALA A 74 12.20 8.68 -9.90
C ALA A 74 11.74 7.99 -8.60
N GLU A 75 11.16 8.75 -7.68
CA GLU A 75 10.62 8.25 -6.42
C GLU A 75 9.40 7.34 -6.64
N GLY A 76 8.41 7.75 -7.45
CA GLY A 76 7.24 6.93 -7.80
C GLY A 76 7.64 5.61 -8.46
N THR A 77 8.64 5.66 -9.36
CA THR A 77 9.26 4.48 -9.97
C THR A 77 9.83 3.53 -8.91
N GLN A 78 10.61 4.06 -7.98
CA GLN A 78 11.23 3.28 -6.91
C GLN A 78 10.17 2.64 -6.00
N GLN A 79 9.12 3.37 -5.67
CA GLN A 79 8.02 2.88 -4.82
C GLN A 79 7.23 1.77 -5.52
N ILE A 80 6.93 1.91 -6.82
CA ILE A 80 6.26 0.85 -7.59
C ILE A 80 7.15 -0.39 -7.68
N CYS A 81 8.44 -0.24 -7.98
CA CYS A 81 9.37 -1.36 -8.02
C CYS A 81 9.47 -2.08 -6.66
N ALA A 82 9.36 -1.35 -5.55
CA ALA A 82 9.39 -1.93 -4.21
C ALA A 82 8.20 -2.87 -3.94
N LEU A 83 7.04 -2.66 -4.58
CA LEU A 83 5.88 -3.53 -4.43
C LEU A 83 6.12 -4.96 -4.95
N PHE A 84 7.05 -5.12 -5.89
CA PHE A 84 7.38 -6.41 -6.52
C PHE A 84 8.66 -7.06 -5.98
N LYS A 85 9.41 -6.39 -5.11
CA LYS A 85 10.61 -6.95 -4.52
C LYS A 85 10.27 -8.00 -3.48
N LYS A 86 10.83 -9.21 -3.60
CA LYS A 86 10.87 -10.16 -2.49
C LYS A 86 11.61 -9.52 -1.32
N ARG A 87 10.97 -9.47 -0.16
CA ARG A 87 11.56 -8.91 1.05
C ARG A 87 12.67 -9.80 1.58
N ASN A 88 13.84 -9.21 1.73
CA ASN A 88 14.80 -9.69 2.71
C ASN A 88 14.51 -8.95 4.01
N ALA A 89 14.05 -9.65 5.04
CA ALA A 89 13.72 -9.07 6.33
C ALA A 89 14.91 -8.33 6.92
N GLY A 90 14.84 -7.00 6.95
CA GLY A 90 15.82 -6.15 7.62
C GLY A 90 15.44 -5.93 9.10
N GLN A 91 16.33 -5.34 9.87
CA GLN A 91 16.08 -5.06 11.30
C GLN A 91 14.87 -4.14 11.54
N ASP A 92 14.57 -3.23 10.60
CA ASP A 92 13.38 -2.38 10.65
C ASP A 92 12.10 -3.18 10.37
N ASP A 93 12.16 -4.23 9.56
CA ASP A 93 11.04 -5.13 9.29
C ASP A 93 10.63 -5.90 10.55
N VAL A 94 11.58 -6.35 11.35
CA VAL A 94 11.33 -7.07 12.62
C VAL A 94 10.57 -6.16 13.60
N ARG A 95 10.97 -4.91 13.74
CA ARG A 95 10.30 -3.95 14.65
C ARG A 95 8.88 -3.62 14.21
N VAL A 96 8.65 -3.44 12.91
CA VAL A 96 7.30 -3.18 12.38
C VAL A 96 6.42 -4.42 12.57
N MET A 97 6.94 -5.62 12.33
CA MET A 97 6.19 -6.85 12.56
C MET A 97 5.84 -7.07 14.04
N GLN A 98 6.76 -6.80 14.96
CA GLN A 98 6.46 -6.84 16.39
C GLN A 98 5.37 -5.85 16.77
N PHE A 99 5.47 -4.61 16.32
CA PHE A 99 4.43 -3.60 16.52
C PHE A 99 3.06 -4.08 16.01
N LEU A 100 3.01 -4.63 14.79
CA LEU A 100 1.76 -5.12 14.21
C LEU A 100 1.17 -6.28 15.02
N HIS A 101 1.98 -7.23 15.47
CA HIS A 101 1.51 -8.33 16.31
C HIS A 101 0.92 -7.82 17.63
N GLU A 102 1.55 -6.84 18.27
CA GLU A 102 1.05 -6.24 19.51
C GLU A 102 -0.29 -5.53 19.27
N VAL A 103 -0.35 -4.62 18.29
CA VAL A 103 -1.54 -3.83 18.01
C VAL A 103 -2.71 -4.70 17.51
N LEU A 104 -2.46 -5.68 16.64
CA LEU A 104 -3.52 -6.56 16.15
C LEU A 104 -4.03 -7.51 17.24
N ARG A 105 -3.21 -7.85 18.22
CA ARG A 105 -3.67 -8.55 19.42
C ARG A 105 -4.56 -7.68 20.29
N GLU A 106 -4.20 -6.42 20.51
CA GLU A 106 -5.05 -5.45 21.23
C GLU A 106 -6.39 -5.25 20.50
N ILE A 107 -6.38 -5.19 19.15
CA ILE A 107 -7.59 -5.12 18.34
C ILE A 107 -8.46 -6.38 18.51
N TYR A 108 -7.85 -7.56 18.59
CA TYR A 108 -8.56 -8.78 18.89
C TYR A 108 -9.25 -8.73 20.26
N ASP A 109 -8.57 -8.22 21.27
CA ASP A 109 -9.14 -8.10 22.64
C ASP A 109 -10.32 -7.10 22.67
N ILE A 110 -10.28 -6.04 21.85
CA ILE A 110 -11.33 -4.99 21.81
C ILE A 110 -12.51 -5.41 20.91
N TYR A 111 -12.23 -5.92 19.72
CA TYR A 111 -13.23 -6.12 18.65
C TYR A 111 -13.56 -7.59 18.39
N SER A 112 -12.83 -8.54 19.00
CA SER A 112 -12.94 -9.99 18.76
C SER A 112 -12.70 -10.39 17.29
N ILE A 113 -11.88 -9.62 16.57
CA ILE A 113 -11.52 -9.87 15.17
C ILE A 113 -10.03 -10.28 15.11
N ASN A 114 -9.76 -11.52 14.73
CA ASN A 114 -8.40 -12.03 14.62
C ASN A 114 -7.81 -11.76 13.23
N PHE A 115 -6.84 -10.85 13.17
CA PHE A 115 -6.08 -10.54 11.96
C PHE A 115 -4.71 -11.22 11.91
N THR A 116 -4.21 -11.75 13.03
CA THR A 116 -2.83 -12.23 13.15
C THR A 116 -2.56 -13.51 12.34
N GLU A 117 -3.60 -14.25 11.98
CA GLU A 117 -3.50 -15.45 11.14
C GLU A 117 -3.43 -15.15 9.64
N ASN A 118 -3.70 -13.91 9.25
CA ASN A 118 -3.67 -13.49 7.86
C ASN A 118 -2.28 -12.93 7.50
N GLN A 119 -1.39 -13.80 7.03
CA GLN A 119 -0.01 -13.43 6.67
C GLN A 119 0.04 -12.37 5.56
N ASP A 120 -0.84 -12.47 4.56
CA ASP A 120 -0.89 -11.48 3.47
C ASP A 120 -1.25 -10.07 3.99
N LEU A 121 -2.20 -9.99 4.95
CA LEU A 121 -2.52 -8.74 5.60
C LEU A 121 -1.33 -8.20 6.40
N MET A 122 -0.68 -9.06 7.19
CA MET A 122 0.48 -8.71 8.00
C MET A 122 1.60 -8.12 7.14
N ASP A 123 1.96 -8.79 6.05
CA ASP A 123 3.03 -8.38 5.16
C ASP A 123 2.71 -7.06 4.44
N ASN A 124 1.47 -6.91 3.95
CA ASN A 124 1.05 -5.70 3.26
C ASN A 124 0.94 -4.49 4.20
N LEU A 125 0.39 -4.71 5.41
CA LEU A 125 0.29 -3.65 6.39
C LEU A 125 1.67 -3.22 6.90
N ALA A 126 2.59 -4.17 7.10
CA ALA A 126 3.98 -3.88 7.45
C ALA A 126 4.66 -3.01 6.37
N LEU A 127 4.50 -3.39 5.09
CA LEU A 127 5.03 -2.58 3.98
C LEU A 127 4.43 -1.19 3.94
N HIS A 128 3.10 -1.10 4.14
CA HIS A 128 2.43 0.18 4.16
C HIS A 128 2.97 1.08 5.27
N LEU A 129 3.13 0.58 6.50
CA LEU A 129 3.64 1.34 7.63
C LEU A 129 5.10 1.78 7.45
N GLN A 130 5.94 0.98 6.79
CA GLN A 130 7.31 1.38 6.45
C GLN A 130 7.33 2.54 5.44
N ASN A 131 6.53 2.42 4.38
CA ASN A 131 6.40 3.48 3.37
C ASN A 131 5.79 4.74 3.99
N LEU A 132 4.80 4.60 4.85
CA LEU A 132 4.20 5.68 5.63
C LEU A 132 5.24 6.42 6.47
N ARG A 133 6.07 5.69 7.22
CA ARG A 133 7.17 6.28 8.01
C ARG A 133 8.13 7.09 7.14
N ASN A 134 8.44 6.60 5.95
CA ASN A 134 9.29 7.31 5.00
C ASN A 134 8.60 8.58 4.48
N ARG A 135 7.32 8.54 4.16
CA ARG A 135 6.56 9.74 3.76
C ARG A 135 6.51 10.77 4.87
N CYS A 136 6.24 10.36 6.11
CA CYS A 136 6.25 11.26 7.27
C CYS A 136 7.60 11.97 7.44
N LYS A 137 8.72 11.25 7.28
CA LYS A 137 10.07 11.85 7.37
C LYS A 137 10.31 12.93 6.32
N HIS A 138 9.71 12.81 5.14
CA HIS A 138 9.90 13.74 4.03
C HIS A 138 8.77 14.76 3.88
N GLY A 139 7.77 14.76 4.78
CA GLY A 139 6.62 15.67 4.74
C GLY A 139 5.73 15.45 3.53
N MET A 140 5.72 14.25 2.95
CA MET A 140 4.92 13.94 1.78
C MET A 140 3.48 13.63 2.17
N LEU A 141 2.54 14.39 1.61
CA LEU A 141 1.11 14.19 1.80
C LEU A 141 0.52 13.49 0.58
N ILE A 142 -0.28 12.47 0.81
CA ILE A 142 -1.03 11.76 -0.22
C ILE A 142 -2.52 11.86 0.07
N LYS A 143 -3.34 11.95 -1.00
CA LYS A 143 -4.80 12.01 -0.87
C LYS A 143 -5.41 10.67 -1.23
N ASN A 144 -6.37 10.23 -0.40
CA ASN A 144 -7.18 9.06 -0.71
C ASN A 144 -8.56 9.49 -1.23
N PRO A 145 -8.90 9.19 -2.49
CA PRO A 145 -10.20 9.55 -3.04
C PRO A 145 -11.37 8.81 -2.37
N LEU A 146 -11.10 7.71 -1.66
CA LEU A 146 -12.11 6.91 -0.94
C LEU A 146 -12.28 7.31 0.53
N LEU A 147 -11.61 8.36 1.01
CA LEU A 147 -11.64 8.78 2.42
C LEU A 147 -13.07 8.95 2.94
N SER A 148 -13.90 9.72 2.21
CA SER A 148 -15.28 10.00 2.64
C SER A 148 -16.13 8.74 2.69
N GLU A 149 -15.98 7.83 1.71
CA GLU A 149 -16.70 6.56 1.64
C GLU A 149 -16.31 5.65 2.81
N LEU A 150 -15.01 5.54 3.10
CA LEU A 150 -14.51 4.73 4.21
C LEU A 150 -15.04 5.22 5.57
N LYS A 151 -15.06 6.52 5.78
CA LYS A 151 -15.57 7.11 7.03
C LYS A 151 -17.08 6.92 7.21
N GLN A 152 -17.85 6.94 6.13
CA GLN A 152 -19.32 6.88 6.18
C GLN A 152 -19.85 5.45 6.15
N SER A 153 -19.31 4.61 5.26
CA SER A 153 -19.84 3.28 5.00
C SER A 153 -19.10 2.15 5.73
N PHE A 154 -17.87 2.41 6.20
CA PHE A 154 -17.03 1.40 6.85
C PHE A 154 -16.49 1.87 8.20
N VAL A 155 -17.39 2.40 9.05
CA VAL A 155 -17.04 3.05 10.33
C VAL A 155 -16.16 2.16 11.19
N LEU A 156 -16.53 0.91 11.43
CA LEU A 156 -15.74 -0.02 12.25
C LEU A 156 -14.32 -0.24 11.70
N ILE A 157 -14.19 -0.37 10.38
CA ILE A 157 -12.89 -0.55 9.70
C ILE A 157 -12.04 0.70 9.88
N TYR A 158 -12.66 1.88 9.75
CA TYR A 158 -11.97 3.15 9.93
C TYR A 158 -11.54 3.36 11.39
N ASP A 159 -12.35 2.94 12.36
CA ASP A 159 -12.02 3.00 13.79
C ASP A 159 -10.84 2.10 14.14
N ILE A 160 -10.80 0.88 13.60
CA ILE A 160 -9.65 -0.02 13.73
C ILE A 160 -8.39 0.61 13.13
N ALA A 161 -8.50 1.22 11.95
CA ALA A 161 -7.37 1.91 11.32
C ALA A 161 -6.90 3.13 12.12
N ALA A 162 -7.82 3.89 12.69
CA ALA A 162 -7.51 5.01 13.57
C ALA A 162 -6.80 4.55 14.84
N TYR A 163 -7.20 3.40 15.41
CA TYR A 163 -6.50 2.79 16.54
C TYR A 163 -5.05 2.44 16.19
N ILE A 164 -4.81 1.79 15.03
CA ILE A 164 -3.45 1.49 14.54
C ILE A 164 -2.64 2.78 14.37
N ALA A 165 -3.26 3.84 13.85
CA ALA A 165 -2.62 5.14 13.64
C ALA A 165 -2.19 5.79 14.97
N ILE A 166 -3.03 5.72 16.00
CA ILE A 166 -2.72 6.23 17.35
C ILE A 166 -1.51 5.46 17.93
N ARG A 167 -1.54 4.14 17.87
CA ARG A 167 -0.44 3.31 18.36
C ARG A 167 0.87 3.56 17.58
N PHE A 168 0.76 3.76 16.26
CA PHE A 168 1.90 4.12 15.42
C PHE A 168 2.48 5.49 15.81
N GLN A 169 1.62 6.48 16.07
CA GLN A 169 2.04 7.80 16.55
C GLN A 169 2.77 7.70 17.91
N GLU A 170 2.25 6.92 18.86
CA GLU A 170 2.89 6.70 20.16
C GLU A 170 4.30 6.10 20.02
N GLN A 171 4.48 5.17 19.08
CA GLN A 171 5.77 4.53 18.87
C GLN A 171 6.76 5.38 18.09
N THR A 172 6.29 6.18 17.12
CA THR A 172 7.17 6.86 16.15
C THR A 172 7.25 8.38 16.34
N GLY A 173 6.27 8.97 17.04
CA GLY A 173 6.09 10.41 17.16
C GLY A 173 5.44 11.08 15.93
N TYR A 174 5.13 10.34 14.86
CA TYR A 174 4.49 10.88 13.66
C TYR A 174 2.97 10.89 13.77
N VAL A 175 2.36 12.08 13.60
CA VAL A 175 0.91 12.23 13.52
C VAL A 175 0.45 11.90 12.11
N LEU A 176 -0.52 10.99 11.99
CA LEU A 176 -1.09 10.62 10.71
C LEU A 176 -2.32 11.46 10.41
N ASP A 177 -2.45 11.92 9.17
CA ASP A 177 -3.66 12.57 8.71
C ASP A 177 -4.76 11.55 8.35
N GLU A 178 -5.96 12.04 8.11
CA GLU A 178 -7.11 11.18 7.78
C GLU A 178 -6.92 10.39 6.49
N ASN A 179 -6.12 10.87 5.54
CA ASN A 179 -5.84 10.14 4.31
C ASN A 179 -4.98 8.91 4.59
N GLU A 180 -3.93 9.05 5.40
CA GLU A 180 -3.08 7.92 5.78
C GLU A 180 -3.84 6.88 6.61
N ILE A 181 -4.71 7.33 7.53
CA ILE A 181 -5.62 6.44 8.28
C ILE A 181 -6.53 5.66 7.32
N SER A 182 -7.06 6.34 6.29
CA SER A 182 -7.93 5.70 5.32
C SER A 182 -7.22 4.65 4.45
N PHE A 183 -5.93 4.80 4.18
CA PHE A 183 -5.14 3.75 3.51
C PHE A 183 -4.93 2.53 4.41
N ILE A 184 -4.69 2.73 5.71
CA ILE A 184 -4.65 1.62 6.68
C ILE A 184 -6.01 0.90 6.68
N ALA A 185 -7.14 1.64 6.67
CA ALA A 185 -8.48 1.07 6.62
C ALA A 185 -8.70 0.17 5.40
N LEU A 186 -8.18 0.55 4.22
CA LEU A 186 -8.26 -0.28 3.01
C LEU A 186 -7.51 -1.61 3.17
N HIS A 187 -6.35 -1.62 3.81
CA HIS A 187 -5.62 -2.86 4.11
C HIS A 187 -6.43 -3.76 5.05
N ILE A 188 -7.00 -3.20 6.12
CA ILE A 188 -7.85 -3.95 7.08
C ILE A 188 -9.09 -4.51 6.39
N MET A 189 -9.78 -3.71 5.56
CA MET A 189 -10.96 -4.14 4.81
C MET A 189 -10.67 -5.35 3.91
N ASN A 190 -9.54 -5.33 3.22
CA ASN A 190 -9.12 -6.45 2.38
C ASN A 190 -8.81 -7.70 3.20
N GLY A 191 -8.17 -7.55 4.36
CA GLY A 191 -7.90 -8.65 5.28
C GLY A 191 -9.16 -9.35 5.77
N ILE A 192 -10.23 -8.60 6.05
CA ILE A 192 -11.52 -9.19 6.48
C ILE A 192 -12.17 -10.03 5.35
N LYS A 193 -12.09 -9.57 4.09
CA LYS A 193 -12.65 -10.32 2.96
C LYS A 193 -11.98 -11.67 2.77
N SER A 194 -10.67 -11.75 2.93
CA SER A 194 -9.93 -13.00 2.79
C SER A 194 -10.25 -14.03 3.89
N ILE A 195 -10.56 -13.60 5.10
CA ILE A 195 -10.98 -14.48 6.21
C ILE A 195 -12.34 -15.13 5.88
N LYS A 196 -13.29 -14.42 5.27
CA LYS A 196 -14.61 -14.95 4.91
C LYS A 196 -14.62 -15.93 3.74
N THR A 197 -13.58 -15.92 2.89
CA THR A 197 -13.49 -16.81 1.72
C THR A 197 -12.89 -18.17 2.08
N SER A 198 -12.36 -18.33 3.28
CA SER A 198 -11.71 -19.56 3.77
C SER A 198 -12.67 -20.46 4.61
N ILE A 199 -13.98 -20.13 4.63
CA ILE A 199 -15.07 -20.92 5.23
C ILE A 199 -15.98 -21.47 4.12
#